data_343c5409140a60a299178c4ce3c29f57
#
_entry.id   343c5409140a60a299178c4ce3c29f57
#
_cell.length_a   1.000
_cell.length_b   1.000
_cell.length_c   1.000
_cell.angle_alpha   90.00
_cell.angle_beta   90.00
_cell.angle_gamma   90.00
#
_symmetry.space_group_name_H-M   'P 1'
#
loop_
_entity.id
_entity.type
_entity.pdbx_description
1 polymer ?
#
loop_
_entity_poly.entity_id
_entity_poly.type
_entity_poly.pdbx_seq_one_letter_code
_entity_poly.pdbx_strand_id
1 'polypeptide(L)'
;DPDNKYAMPYLWATTGIGYNVDKVKAALGPDVKLDSWDVVLKPENLEKLKSCGVSFLDAPEEIFATVLNYLGKDPNSSKADDYTGPATDLLLKLRPNIRYFHSSQYINDLANGDICVAIGWAGDVWQAANRAKEAKNGVNVSYFIPKEGALAFFDVFAMPADAKNKDEAYQFLNYLMRPEVIAHISDHVYYANGNKASLPLVSEEIRNNPAIYPPADVFAKLFTLKVQDPKIDRVRTRAWTKVKSGK
;
A
#
# COMPACT_ATOMS: atom_id res chain seq x y z
N ASP A 1 -4.13 -1.06 -20.83
CA ASP A 1 -5.47 -1.05 -21.49
C ASP A 1 -5.92 0.40 -21.73
N PRO A 2 -5.29 1.13 -22.71
CA PRO A 2 -5.51 2.56 -22.90
C PRO A 2 -6.96 2.95 -23.22
N ASP A 3 -7.69 2.05 -23.84
CA ASP A 3 -9.07 2.28 -24.30
C ASP A 3 -10.11 1.65 -23.36
N ASN A 4 -9.70 1.16 -22.20
CA ASN A 4 -10.55 0.41 -21.26
C ASN A 4 -11.37 -0.72 -21.94
N LYS A 5 -10.73 -1.40 -22.89
CA LYS A 5 -11.38 -2.44 -23.69
C LYS A 5 -11.63 -3.74 -22.91
N TYR A 6 -10.74 -4.05 -21.95
CA TYR A 6 -10.75 -5.32 -21.24
C TYR A 6 -10.97 -5.17 -19.75
N ALA A 7 -10.79 -3.96 -19.21
CA ALA A 7 -10.88 -3.71 -17.79
C ALA A 7 -11.49 -2.34 -17.52
N MET A 8 -12.33 -2.25 -16.50
CA MET A 8 -12.94 -1.02 -16.01
C MET A 8 -12.20 -0.59 -14.75
N PRO A 9 -11.57 0.62 -14.72
CA PRO A 9 -10.99 1.17 -13.50
C PRO A 9 -12.04 1.29 -12.38
N TYR A 10 -11.67 0.88 -11.17
CA TYR A 10 -12.56 0.89 -10.02
C TYR A 10 -12.01 1.82 -8.94
N LEU A 11 -11.10 1.33 -8.13
CA LEU A 11 -10.45 2.07 -7.07
C LEU A 11 -8.94 2.16 -7.32
N TRP A 12 -8.27 3.08 -6.63
CA TRP A 12 -6.83 3.14 -6.63
C TRP A 12 -6.31 3.67 -5.29
N ALA A 13 -5.10 3.32 -4.95
CA ALA A 13 -4.43 3.81 -3.76
C ALA A 13 -2.91 3.72 -3.90
N THR A 14 -2.22 4.05 -2.82
CA THR A 14 -0.77 3.93 -2.72
C THR A 14 -0.39 2.90 -1.66
N THR A 15 0.74 2.23 -1.88
CA THR A 15 1.43 1.45 -0.86
C THR A 15 2.40 2.36 -0.12
N GLY A 16 2.19 2.53 1.17
CA GLY A 16 2.99 3.45 1.99
C GLY A 16 3.12 2.97 3.43
N ILE A 17 3.22 3.91 4.37
CA ILE A 17 3.46 3.60 5.77
C ILE A 17 2.25 3.99 6.62
N GLY A 18 1.58 2.96 7.19
CA GLY A 18 0.59 3.11 8.23
C GLY A 18 1.25 3.01 9.61
N TYR A 19 0.86 3.86 10.55
CA TYR A 19 1.55 3.90 11.84
C TYR A 19 0.67 4.41 12.98
N ASN A 20 0.97 3.92 14.19
CA ASN A 20 0.47 4.47 15.44
C ASN A 20 1.33 5.67 15.82
N VAL A 21 0.74 6.86 15.81
CA VAL A 21 1.44 8.15 15.99
C VAL A 21 2.22 8.19 17.30
N ASP A 22 1.60 7.78 18.39
CA ASP A 22 2.18 7.88 19.72
C ASP A 22 3.32 6.87 19.92
N LYS A 23 3.11 5.62 19.50
CA LYS A 23 4.12 4.56 19.63
C LYS A 23 5.36 4.81 18.76
N VAL A 24 5.16 5.30 17.52
CA VAL A 24 6.30 5.61 16.63
C VAL A 24 7.09 6.80 17.16
N LYS A 25 6.42 7.86 17.64
CA LYS A 25 7.11 8.99 18.29
C LYS A 25 7.84 8.58 19.56
N ALA A 26 7.26 7.69 20.36
CA ALA A 26 7.93 7.16 21.56
C ALA A 26 9.19 6.35 21.20
N ALA A 27 9.17 5.60 20.12
CA ALA A 27 10.30 4.75 19.70
C ALA A 27 11.40 5.52 18.95
N LEU A 28 11.04 6.45 18.06
CA LEU A 28 11.98 7.18 17.18
C LEU A 28 12.31 8.59 17.65
N GLY A 29 11.59 9.10 18.64
CA GLY A 29 11.70 10.47 19.15
C GLY A 29 10.55 11.37 18.68
N PRO A 30 10.23 12.42 19.48
CA PRO A 30 9.08 13.30 19.21
C PRO A 30 9.21 14.10 17.90
N ASP A 31 10.45 14.40 17.48
CA ASP A 31 10.76 15.22 16.31
C ASP A 31 10.99 14.37 15.03
N VAL A 32 10.69 13.07 15.07
CA VAL A 32 10.85 12.19 13.92
C VAL A 32 10.05 12.70 12.71
N LYS A 33 10.72 12.84 11.58
CA LYS A 33 10.05 13.17 10.30
C LYS A 33 9.42 11.90 9.72
N LEU A 34 8.10 11.91 9.64
CA LEU A 34 7.30 10.80 9.11
C LEU A 34 6.93 11.10 7.65
N ASP A 35 7.96 11.13 6.79
CA ASP A 35 7.86 11.50 5.37
C ASP A 35 8.74 10.65 4.44
N SER A 36 9.38 9.59 4.96
CA SER A 36 10.40 8.83 4.24
C SER A 36 10.30 7.32 4.53
N TRP A 37 10.66 6.51 3.54
CA TRP A 37 10.89 5.07 3.73
C TRP A 37 11.97 4.76 4.78
N ASP A 38 12.82 5.71 5.14
CA ASP A 38 13.79 5.59 6.23
C ASP A 38 13.18 5.09 7.54
N VAL A 39 11.91 5.38 7.79
CA VAL A 39 11.19 4.93 9.00
C VAL A 39 11.23 3.41 9.13
N VAL A 40 11.07 2.69 8.03
CA VAL A 40 10.97 1.21 8.03
C VAL A 40 12.08 0.51 7.24
N LEU A 41 12.81 1.20 6.37
CA LEU A 41 13.88 0.60 5.55
C LEU A 41 15.28 0.90 6.05
N LYS A 42 15.46 1.80 7.02
CA LYS A 42 16.72 1.93 7.76
C LYS A 42 16.76 0.92 8.92
N PRO A 43 17.76 0.03 8.95
CA PRO A 43 17.89 -0.98 10.01
C PRO A 43 17.83 -0.40 11.42
N GLU A 44 18.48 0.75 11.64
CA GLU A 44 18.56 1.41 12.95
C GLU A 44 17.19 1.93 13.44
N ASN A 45 16.36 2.38 12.53
CA ASN A 45 15.00 2.84 12.86
C ASN A 45 14.08 1.65 13.10
N LEU A 46 14.18 0.63 12.24
CA LEU A 46 13.36 -0.57 12.37
C LEU A 46 13.67 -1.36 13.65
N GLU A 47 14.92 -1.38 14.08
CA GLU A 47 15.34 -1.99 15.36
C GLU A 47 14.64 -1.32 16.55
N LYS A 48 14.55 0.01 16.57
CA LYS A 48 13.84 0.76 17.61
C LYS A 48 12.33 0.47 17.61
N LEU A 49 11.74 0.23 16.43
CA LEU A 49 10.31 -0.08 16.26
C LEU A 49 9.96 -1.54 16.56
N LYS A 50 10.96 -2.42 16.66
CA LYS A 50 10.76 -3.86 16.88
C LYS A 50 9.87 -4.18 18.08
N SER A 51 10.09 -3.50 19.20
CA SER A 51 9.36 -3.76 20.46
C SER A 51 7.87 -3.46 20.35
N CYS A 52 7.50 -2.41 19.62
CA CYS A 52 6.10 -2.04 19.43
C CYS A 52 5.42 -2.76 18.25
N GLY A 53 6.19 -3.48 17.42
CA GLY A 53 5.69 -4.35 16.38
C GLY A 53 5.65 -3.71 15.00
N VAL A 54 6.24 -4.44 14.04
CA VAL A 54 6.34 -4.04 12.63
C VAL A 54 5.74 -5.13 11.76
N SER A 55 4.93 -4.77 10.77
CA SER A 55 4.47 -5.69 9.74
C SER A 55 4.76 -5.17 8.34
N PHE A 56 5.03 -6.08 7.42
CA PHE A 56 5.12 -5.78 6.00
C PHE A 56 4.06 -6.59 5.25
N LEU A 57 3.61 -6.09 4.10
CA LEU A 57 2.74 -6.84 3.21
C LEU A 57 3.40 -8.16 2.78
N ASP A 58 2.63 -9.23 2.67
CA ASP A 58 3.05 -10.46 1.98
C ASP A 58 2.75 -10.31 0.48
N ALA A 59 3.40 -9.33 -0.14
CA ALA A 59 3.25 -8.94 -1.54
C ALA A 59 4.65 -8.68 -2.14
N PRO A 60 5.33 -9.74 -2.61
CA PRO A 60 6.72 -9.62 -3.08
C PRO A 60 6.90 -8.60 -4.22
N GLU A 61 5.90 -8.46 -5.09
CA GLU A 61 5.91 -7.48 -6.18
C GLU A 61 6.07 -6.06 -5.65
N GLU A 62 5.27 -5.72 -4.66
CA GLU A 62 5.22 -4.37 -4.09
C GLU A 62 6.43 -4.09 -3.19
N ILE A 63 6.78 -5.05 -2.33
CA ILE A 63 7.90 -4.89 -1.39
C ILE A 63 9.22 -4.75 -2.14
N PHE A 64 9.49 -5.61 -3.15
CA PHE A 64 10.71 -5.47 -3.94
C PHE A 64 10.74 -4.17 -4.75
N ALA A 65 9.64 -3.77 -5.38
CA ALA A 65 9.58 -2.52 -6.12
C ALA A 65 9.82 -1.30 -5.20
N THR A 66 9.22 -1.30 -4.01
CA THR A 66 9.45 -0.28 -2.98
C THR A 66 10.92 -0.22 -2.55
N VAL A 67 11.54 -1.36 -2.28
CA VAL A 67 12.94 -1.43 -1.87
C VAL A 67 13.87 -1.01 -3.01
N LEU A 68 13.61 -1.41 -4.25
CA LEU A 68 14.38 -0.98 -5.41
C LEU A 68 14.31 0.54 -5.61
N ASN A 69 13.11 1.11 -5.53
CA ASN A 69 12.92 2.56 -5.59
C ASN A 69 13.70 3.28 -4.47
N TYR A 70 13.63 2.80 -3.24
CA TYR A 70 14.37 3.33 -2.10
C TYR A 70 15.89 3.28 -2.30
N LEU A 71 16.40 2.23 -2.96
CA LEU A 71 17.82 2.08 -3.31
C LEU A 71 18.23 2.88 -4.56
N GLY A 72 17.35 3.71 -5.12
CA GLY A 72 17.61 4.50 -6.33
C GLY A 72 17.69 3.65 -7.62
N LYS A 73 17.07 2.47 -7.61
CA LYS A 73 16.96 1.57 -8.77
C LYS A 73 15.58 1.66 -9.41
N ASP A 74 15.47 1.13 -10.64
CA ASP A 74 14.16 1.01 -11.30
C ASP A 74 13.28 0.04 -10.49
N PRO A 75 12.10 0.49 -9.98
CA PRO A 75 11.16 -0.39 -9.28
C PRO A 75 10.65 -1.55 -10.14
N ASN A 76 10.73 -1.41 -11.46
CA ASN A 76 10.38 -2.43 -12.45
C ASN A 76 11.63 -3.08 -13.09
N SER A 77 12.73 -3.18 -12.36
CA SER A 77 13.98 -3.72 -12.92
C SER A 77 13.79 -5.10 -13.55
N SER A 78 14.34 -5.27 -14.75
CA SER A 78 14.43 -6.57 -15.42
C SER A 78 15.73 -7.33 -15.12
N LYS A 79 16.56 -6.81 -14.21
CA LYS A 79 17.83 -7.40 -13.81
C LYS A 79 17.67 -8.29 -12.58
N ALA A 80 17.92 -9.60 -12.75
CA ALA A 80 17.85 -10.57 -11.65
C ALA A 80 18.71 -10.18 -10.45
N ASP A 81 19.91 -9.63 -10.69
CA ASP A 81 20.88 -9.26 -9.66
C ASP A 81 20.38 -8.13 -8.75
N ASP A 82 19.48 -7.26 -9.22
CA ASP A 82 18.86 -6.23 -8.39
C ASP A 82 18.01 -6.84 -7.27
N TYR A 83 17.34 -7.95 -7.56
CA TYR A 83 16.51 -8.68 -6.60
C TYR A 83 17.34 -9.59 -5.69
N THR A 84 18.28 -10.37 -6.24
CA THR A 84 19.05 -11.37 -5.47
C THR A 84 20.18 -10.77 -4.64
N GLY A 85 20.65 -9.56 -5.00
CA GLY A 85 21.67 -8.80 -4.29
C GLY A 85 21.06 -7.73 -3.38
N PRO A 86 21.19 -6.44 -3.77
CA PRO A 86 20.98 -5.31 -2.84
C PRO A 86 19.58 -5.27 -2.21
N ALA A 87 18.53 -5.63 -2.95
CA ALA A 87 17.18 -5.62 -2.40
C ALA A 87 16.96 -6.73 -1.37
N THR A 88 17.38 -7.96 -1.68
CA THR A 88 17.33 -9.10 -0.74
C THR A 88 18.23 -8.85 0.45
N ASP A 89 19.44 -8.33 0.26
CA ASP A 89 20.39 -8.06 1.35
C ASP A 89 19.83 -7.05 2.35
N LEU A 90 19.17 -5.99 1.87
CA LEU A 90 18.50 -5.04 2.75
C LEU A 90 17.34 -5.72 3.50
N LEU A 91 16.47 -6.42 2.81
CA LEU A 91 15.33 -7.09 3.42
C LEU A 91 15.75 -8.15 4.47
N LEU A 92 16.84 -8.89 4.24
CA LEU A 92 17.39 -9.83 5.22
C LEU A 92 17.92 -9.13 6.47
N LYS A 93 18.57 -7.94 6.33
CA LYS A 93 18.98 -7.12 7.48
C LYS A 93 17.77 -6.64 8.30
N LEU A 94 16.67 -6.32 7.64
CA LEU A 94 15.43 -5.85 8.28
C LEU A 94 14.64 -6.98 8.92
N ARG A 95 14.70 -8.21 8.36
CA ARG A 95 13.88 -9.36 8.72
C ARG A 95 13.79 -9.66 10.22
N PRO A 96 14.87 -9.60 11.03
CA PRO A 96 14.82 -9.88 12.47
C PRO A 96 13.94 -8.90 13.27
N ASN A 97 13.61 -7.75 12.68
CA ASN A 97 12.82 -6.69 13.30
C ASN A 97 11.37 -6.64 12.77
N ILE A 98 11.03 -7.48 11.79
CA ILE A 98 9.67 -7.60 11.24
C ILE A 98 8.96 -8.72 11.98
N ARG A 99 7.83 -8.41 12.62
CA ARG A 99 7.04 -9.37 13.39
C ARG A 99 6.41 -10.41 12.48
N TYR A 100 5.80 -9.98 11.37
CA TYR A 100 5.20 -10.87 10.37
C TYR A 100 5.06 -10.18 9.00
N PHE A 101 4.80 -11.02 7.98
CA PHE A 101 4.37 -10.61 6.64
C PHE A 101 2.92 -11.05 6.45
N HIS A 102 2.01 -10.11 6.23
CA HIS A 102 0.60 -10.41 5.98
C HIS A 102 -0.11 -9.22 5.34
N SER A 103 -0.98 -9.48 4.34
CA SER A 103 -1.61 -8.41 3.55
C SER A 103 -3.00 -7.96 4.06
N SER A 104 -3.46 -8.44 5.24
CA SER A 104 -4.73 -7.99 5.82
C SER A 104 -4.73 -7.91 7.35
N GLN A 105 -3.95 -8.73 8.06
CA GLN A 105 -3.94 -8.78 9.53
C GLN A 105 -3.55 -7.42 10.14
N TYR A 106 -2.62 -6.69 9.51
CA TYR A 106 -2.13 -5.40 9.99
C TYR A 106 -3.25 -4.35 10.20
N ILE A 107 -4.40 -4.48 9.52
CA ILE A 107 -5.54 -3.57 9.67
C ILE A 107 -6.06 -3.61 11.12
N ASN A 108 -6.33 -4.83 11.61
CA ASN A 108 -6.82 -5.02 12.97
C ASN A 108 -5.73 -4.73 14.01
N ASP A 109 -4.50 -5.16 13.74
CA ASP A 109 -3.38 -4.98 14.68
C ASP A 109 -3.00 -3.50 14.85
N LEU A 110 -3.08 -2.67 13.77
CA LEU A 110 -2.95 -1.22 13.88
C LEU A 110 -4.12 -0.61 14.66
N ALA A 111 -5.36 -1.00 14.34
CA ALA A 111 -6.57 -0.49 14.99
C ALA A 111 -6.58 -0.77 16.50
N ASN A 112 -6.11 -1.94 16.91
CA ASN A 112 -6.01 -2.34 18.32
C ASN A 112 -4.74 -1.82 19.00
N GLY A 113 -3.77 -1.32 18.24
CA GLY A 113 -2.47 -0.91 18.75
C GLY A 113 -1.52 -2.08 19.05
N ASP A 114 -1.74 -3.27 18.51
CA ASP A 114 -0.89 -4.45 18.69
C ASP A 114 0.43 -4.34 17.92
N ILE A 115 0.43 -3.56 16.83
CA ILE A 115 1.63 -3.12 16.10
C ILE A 115 1.68 -1.60 16.04
N CYS A 116 2.86 -1.04 15.82
CA CYS A 116 3.05 0.40 15.71
C CYS A 116 3.27 0.89 14.29
N VAL A 117 3.69 0.04 13.37
CA VAL A 117 3.94 0.43 11.98
C VAL A 117 3.72 -0.72 11.02
N ALA A 118 3.20 -0.41 9.85
CA ALA A 118 3.02 -1.35 8.76
C ALA A 118 3.40 -0.72 7.42
N ILE A 119 4.04 -1.48 6.52
CA ILE A 119 3.92 -1.21 5.09
C ILE A 119 2.57 -1.75 4.68
N GLY A 120 1.69 -0.88 4.20
CA GLY A 120 0.29 -1.22 3.91
C GLY A 120 -0.34 -0.31 2.86
N TRP A 121 -1.55 -0.62 2.49
CA TRP A 121 -2.35 0.16 1.55
C TRP A 121 -3.07 1.30 2.25
N ALA A 122 -3.11 2.47 1.59
CA ALA A 122 -3.65 3.70 2.18
C ALA A 122 -5.08 3.51 2.73
N GLY A 123 -6.01 2.97 1.96
CA GLY A 123 -7.39 2.79 2.39
C GLY A 123 -7.53 1.84 3.57
N ASP A 124 -6.76 0.76 3.60
CA ASP A 124 -6.76 -0.20 4.71
C ASP A 124 -6.28 0.46 6.02
N VAL A 125 -5.25 1.30 5.93
CA VAL A 125 -4.74 2.03 7.09
C VAL A 125 -5.77 3.04 7.60
N TRP A 126 -6.48 3.73 6.70
CA TRP A 126 -7.58 4.62 7.09
C TRP A 126 -8.77 3.88 7.67
N GLN A 127 -9.08 2.66 7.18
CA GLN A 127 -10.05 1.78 7.83
C GLN A 127 -9.61 1.39 9.24
N ALA A 128 -8.32 1.10 9.46
CA ALA A 128 -7.78 0.84 10.79
C ALA A 128 -7.93 2.07 11.70
N ALA A 129 -7.64 3.27 11.20
CA ALA A 129 -7.82 4.52 11.94
C ALA A 129 -9.29 4.73 12.34
N ASN A 130 -10.22 4.50 11.41
CA ASN A 130 -11.66 4.62 11.70
C ASN A 130 -12.13 3.60 12.75
N ARG A 131 -11.70 2.33 12.64
CA ARG A 131 -12.01 1.29 13.64
C ARG A 131 -11.50 1.66 15.03
N ALA A 132 -10.28 2.19 15.15
CA ALA A 132 -9.74 2.67 16.43
C ALA A 132 -10.56 3.82 17.02
N LYS A 133 -10.99 4.78 16.18
CA LYS A 133 -11.85 5.90 16.55
C LYS A 133 -13.22 5.43 17.04
N GLU A 134 -13.86 4.51 16.32
CA GLU A 134 -15.16 3.93 16.69
C GLU A 134 -15.08 3.14 18.01
N ALA A 135 -14.00 2.36 18.19
CA ALA A 135 -13.74 1.60 19.40
C ALA A 135 -13.40 2.50 20.61
N LYS A 136 -13.07 3.78 20.40
CA LYS A 136 -12.65 4.73 21.43
C LYS A 136 -11.53 4.20 22.32
N ASN A 137 -10.61 3.41 21.73
CA ASN A 137 -9.54 2.73 22.46
C ASN A 137 -8.28 3.59 22.68
N GLY A 138 -8.30 4.85 22.23
CA GLY A 138 -7.17 5.79 22.38
C GLY A 138 -6.03 5.57 21.39
N VAL A 139 -6.17 4.64 20.43
CA VAL A 139 -5.16 4.41 19.41
C VAL A 139 -5.29 5.44 18.29
N ASN A 140 -4.19 6.14 18.00
CA ASN A 140 -4.13 7.15 16.94
C ASN A 140 -3.33 6.61 15.75
N VAL A 141 -4.03 6.19 14.71
CA VAL A 141 -3.45 5.65 13.47
C VAL A 141 -3.42 6.73 12.39
N SER A 142 -2.32 6.81 11.67
CA SER A 142 -2.13 7.71 10.52
C SER A 142 -1.39 7.01 9.39
N TYR A 143 -1.31 7.68 8.24
CA TYR A 143 -0.65 7.18 7.04
C TYR A 143 0.12 8.30 6.35
N PHE A 144 1.24 7.98 5.71
CA PHE A 144 1.91 8.89 4.80
C PHE A 144 2.47 8.18 3.57
N ILE A 145 2.54 8.94 2.47
CA ILE A 145 3.22 8.57 1.24
C ILE A 145 4.67 9.05 1.36
N PRO A 146 5.67 8.16 1.31
CA PRO A 146 7.07 8.56 1.42
C PRO A 146 7.54 9.46 0.27
N LYS A 147 8.37 10.43 0.60
CA LYS A 147 8.87 11.46 -0.34
C LYS A 147 9.75 10.93 -1.48
N GLU A 148 10.33 9.75 -1.30
CA GLU A 148 11.11 9.07 -2.34
C GLU A 148 10.23 8.50 -3.46
N GLY A 149 8.92 8.54 -3.28
CA GLY A 149 7.93 7.92 -4.14
C GLY A 149 7.39 6.61 -3.58
N ALA A 150 6.23 6.23 -4.09
CA ALA A 150 5.50 5.05 -3.65
C ALA A 150 4.81 4.35 -4.83
N LEU A 151 4.48 3.09 -4.66
CA LEU A 151 3.66 2.37 -5.61
C LEU A 151 2.24 2.93 -5.60
N ALA A 152 1.72 3.28 -6.77
CA ALA A 152 0.29 3.45 -7.01
C ALA A 152 -0.24 2.20 -7.72
N PHE A 153 -1.32 1.64 -7.21
CA PHE A 153 -2.00 0.51 -7.81
C PHE A 153 -3.45 0.87 -8.15
N PHE A 154 -3.99 0.17 -9.12
CA PHE A 154 -5.33 0.39 -9.64
C PHE A 154 -6.09 -0.94 -9.64
N ASP A 155 -7.17 -0.99 -8.87
CA ASP A 155 -8.12 -2.09 -8.95
C ASP A 155 -8.98 -1.94 -10.17
N VAL A 156 -9.23 -3.04 -10.84
CA VAL A 156 -10.03 -3.06 -12.06
C VAL A 156 -11.03 -4.21 -12.02
N PHE A 157 -12.17 -4.01 -12.64
CA PHE A 157 -13.05 -5.11 -12.98
C PHE A 157 -12.74 -5.61 -14.40
N ALA A 158 -12.63 -6.91 -14.53
CA ALA A 158 -12.50 -7.58 -15.81
C ALA A 158 -13.47 -8.76 -15.87
N MET A 159 -14.07 -9.00 -17.02
CA MET A 159 -15.00 -10.09 -17.23
C MET A 159 -14.35 -11.19 -18.06
N PRO A 160 -14.28 -12.43 -17.54
CA PRO A 160 -13.79 -13.56 -18.31
C PRO A 160 -14.58 -13.75 -19.61
N ALA A 161 -13.89 -14.16 -20.69
CA ALA A 161 -14.52 -14.32 -22.00
C ALA A 161 -15.62 -15.40 -22.02
N ASP A 162 -15.51 -16.38 -21.15
CA ASP A 162 -16.45 -17.51 -20.97
C ASP A 162 -17.48 -17.29 -19.86
N ALA A 163 -17.57 -16.09 -19.27
CA ALA A 163 -18.58 -15.75 -18.27
C ALA A 163 -19.98 -15.97 -18.86
N LYS A 164 -20.87 -16.61 -18.08
CA LYS A 164 -22.23 -16.97 -18.53
C LYS A 164 -23.24 -15.83 -18.40
N ASN A 165 -23.10 -15.02 -17.32
CA ASN A 165 -24.05 -13.96 -16.97
C ASN A 165 -23.46 -12.58 -17.35
N LYS A 166 -23.14 -12.39 -18.62
CA LYS A 166 -22.46 -11.16 -19.09
C LYS A 166 -23.35 -9.93 -19.02
N ASP A 167 -24.62 -10.07 -19.33
CA ASP A 167 -25.57 -8.95 -19.35
C ASP A 167 -25.80 -8.42 -17.93
N GLU A 168 -25.94 -9.30 -16.94
CA GLU A 168 -26.07 -8.93 -15.53
C GLU A 168 -24.78 -8.30 -15.02
N ALA A 169 -23.62 -8.85 -15.41
CA ALA A 169 -22.31 -8.26 -15.07
C ALA A 169 -22.17 -6.85 -15.64
N TYR A 170 -22.56 -6.60 -16.89
CA TYR A 170 -22.57 -5.25 -17.45
C TYR A 170 -23.53 -4.30 -16.72
N GLN A 171 -24.71 -4.76 -16.33
CA GLN A 171 -25.63 -3.95 -15.53
C GLN A 171 -25.03 -3.57 -14.19
N PHE A 172 -24.35 -4.51 -13.52
CA PHE A 172 -23.67 -4.26 -12.27
C PHE A 172 -22.51 -3.28 -12.42
N LEU A 173 -21.64 -3.46 -13.43
CA LEU A 173 -20.55 -2.54 -13.73
C LEU A 173 -21.05 -1.13 -14.04
N ASN A 174 -22.12 -1.01 -14.87
CA ASN A 174 -22.75 0.28 -15.15
C ASN A 174 -23.33 0.94 -13.89
N TYR A 175 -23.88 0.16 -12.98
CA TYR A 175 -24.35 0.66 -11.69
C TYR A 175 -23.20 1.21 -10.85
N LEU A 176 -22.09 0.48 -10.74
CA LEU A 176 -20.89 0.91 -10.00
C LEU A 176 -20.25 2.17 -10.58
N MET A 177 -20.36 2.40 -11.91
CA MET A 177 -19.83 3.58 -12.57
C MET A 177 -20.65 4.85 -12.32
N ARG A 178 -21.85 4.76 -11.72
CA ARG A 178 -22.62 5.96 -11.38
C ARG A 178 -21.87 6.80 -10.37
N PRO A 179 -21.73 8.13 -10.61
CA PRO A 179 -20.92 9.00 -9.74
C PRO A 179 -21.28 8.91 -8.26
N GLU A 180 -22.59 8.90 -7.97
CA GLU A 180 -23.12 8.80 -6.61
C GLU A 180 -22.79 7.46 -5.94
N VAL A 181 -22.80 6.37 -6.69
CA VAL A 181 -22.52 5.03 -6.16
C VAL A 181 -21.04 4.88 -5.81
N ILE A 182 -20.16 5.21 -6.76
CA ILE A 182 -18.71 5.07 -6.52
C ILE A 182 -18.20 6.08 -5.48
N ALA A 183 -18.81 7.25 -5.35
CA ALA A 183 -18.50 8.21 -4.28
C ALA A 183 -18.77 7.60 -2.90
N HIS A 184 -19.92 6.98 -2.69
CA HIS A 184 -20.25 6.28 -1.45
C HIS A 184 -19.27 5.13 -1.15
N ILE A 185 -18.84 4.41 -2.19
CA ILE A 185 -17.85 3.35 -2.02
C ILE A 185 -16.52 3.96 -1.53
N SER A 186 -16.03 5.03 -2.17
CA SER A 186 -14.82 5.72 -1.73
C SER A 186 -14.92 6.20 -0.28
N ASP A 187 -16.04 6.76 0.13
CA ASP A 187 -16.27 7.23 1.50
C ASP A 187 -16.26 6.08 2.52
N HIS A 188 -16.75 4.90 2.12
CA HIS A 188 -16.81 3.74 3.01
C HIS A 188 -15.46 3.01 3.16
N VAL A 189 -14.70 2.89 2.05
CA VAL A 189 -13.46 2.11 2.04
C VAL A 189 -12.19 2.95 2.12
N TYR A 190 -12.29 4.28 2.06
CA TYR A 190 -11.16 5.21 2.11
C TYR A 190 -10.18 5.07 0.94
N TYR A 191 -10.66 4.61 -0.22
CA TYR A 191 -9.89 4.51 -1.46
C TYR A 191 -10.32 5.60 -2.44
N ALA A 192 -9.37 6.13 -3.20
CA ALA A 192 -9.70 6.98 -4.33
C ALA A 192 -10.32 6.15 -5.46
N ASN A 193 -11.15 6.77 -6.29
CA ASN A 193 -11.74 6.11 -7.45
C ASN A 193 -11.36 6.82 -8.77
N GLY A 194 -11.54 6.11 -9.88
CA GLY A 194 -11.21 6.61 -11.22
C GLY A 194 -12.29 7.45 -11.89
N ASN A 195 -13.47 7.65 -11.27
CA ASN A 195 -14.58 8.38 -11.87
C ASN A 195 -14.50 9.87 -11.54
N LYS A 196 -14.03 10.69 -12.50
CA LYS A 196 -13.89 12.14 -12.31
C LYS A 196 -15.19 12.83 -11.91
N ALA A 197 -16.36 12.35 -12.37
CA ALA A 197 -17.65 12.94 -12.06
C ALA A 197 -18.09 12.69 -10.61
N SER A 198 -17.51 11.68 -9.93
CA SER A 198 -17.81 11.39 -8.53
C SER A 198 -17.07 12.32 -7.56
N LEU A 199 -15.96 12.95 -7.98
CA LEU A 199 -15.12 13.71 -7.08
C LEU A 199 -15.85 14.80 -6.27
N PRO A 200 -16.78 15.58 -6.82
CA PRO A 200 -17.57 16.55 -6.05
C PRO A 200 -18.54 15.90 -5.04
N LEU A 201 -18.84 14.61 -5.20
CA LEU A 201 -19.79 13.85 -4.37
C LEU A 201 -19.09 13.07 -3.26
N VAL A 202 -17.78 12.86 -3.37
CA VAL A 202 -16.94 12.27 -2.30
C VAL A 202 -16.87 13.26 -1.13
N SER A 203 -16.99 12.76 0.09
CA SER A 203 -16.95 13.58 1.31
C SER A 203 -15.68 14.43 1.38
N GLU A 204 -15.77 15.62 2.01
CA GLU A 204 -14.63 16.53 2.12
C GLU A 204 -13.46 15.92 2.88
N GLU A 205 -13.74 15.13 3.89
CA GLU A 205 -12.72 14.39 4.67
C GLU A 205 -11.87 13.49 3.78
N ILE A 206 -12.49 12.77 2.85
CA ILE A 206 -11.80 11.86 1.93
C ILE A 206 -11.17 12.62 0.77
N ARG A 207 -11.93 13.51 0.13
CA ARG A 207 -11.50 14.26 -1.06
C ARG A 207 -10.30 15.15 -0.79
N ASN A 208 -10.24 15.78 0.39
CA ASN A 208 -9.18 16.69 0.78
C ASN A 208 -8.01 16.00 1.51
N ASN A 209 -8.06 14.68 1.70
CA ASN A 209 -6.99 13.94 2.34
C ASN A 209 -5.84 13.69 1.34
N PRO A 210 -4.65 14.32 1.54
CA PRO A 210 -3.52 14.20 0.62
C PRO A 210 -2.89 12.80 0.58
N ALA A 211 -3.26 11.93 1.51
CA ALA A 211 -2.84 10.53 1.52
C ALA A 211 -3.77 9.62 0.69
N ILE A 212 -4.98 10.09 0.35
CA ILE A 212 -5.95 9.40 -0.51
C ILE A 212 -5.94 10.02 -1.91
N TYR A 213 -6.01 11.35 -1.97
CA TYR A 213 -5.91 12.15 -3.20
C TYR A 213 -4.64 13.02 -3.13
N PRO A 214 -3.46 12.47 -3.45
CA PRO A 214 -2.21 13.19 -3.30
C PRO A 214 -2.11 14.38 -4.24
N PRO A 215 -1.46 15.48 -3.79
CA PRO A 215 -1.20 16.64 -4.63
C PRO A 215 -0.26 16.29 -5.80
N ALA A 216 -0.24 17.13 -6.81
CA ALA A 216 0.42 16.85 -8.08
C ALA A 216 1.93 16.56 -7.96
N ASP A 217 2.63 17.20 -7.04
CA ASP A 217 4.07 17.00 -6.79
C ASP A 217 4.36 15.66 -6.13
N VAL A 218 3.46 15.15 -5.28
CA VAL A 218 3.52 13.79 -4.72
C VAL A 218 3.14 12.77 -5.80
N PHE A 219 2.05 13.04 -6.53
CA PHE A 219 1.58 12.15 -7.59
C PHE A 219 2.64 11.91 -8.66
N ALA A 220 3.43 12.93 -9.02
CA ALA A 220 4.51 12.82 -10.01
C ALA A 220 5.66 11.88 -9.60
N LYS A 221 5.77 11.51 -8.33
CA LYS A 221 6.76 10.57 -7.80
C LYS A 221 6.23 9.15 -7.65
N LEU A 222 4.94 8.95 -7.89
CA LEU A 222 4.36 7.62 -7.82
C LEU A 222 4.79 6.79 -9.04
N PHE A 223 4.93 5.50 -8.83
CA PHE A 223 5.21 4.54 -9.90
C PHE A 223 4.19 3.40 -9.88
N THR A 224 4.05 2.71 -11.00
CA THR A 224 3.18 1.54 -11.14
C THR A 224 3.99 0.31 -11.46
N LEU A 225 3.48 -0.87 -11.11
CA LEU A 225 4.08 -2.13 -11.53
C LEU A 225 3.82 -2.40 -13.01
N LYS A 226 4.83 -2.98 -13.66
CA LYS A 226 4.74 -3.51 -15.03
C LYS A 226 4.74 -5.03 -14.97
N VAL A 227 4.08 -5.64 -15.95
CA VAL A 227 4.20 -7.10 -16.16
C VAL A 227 5.66 -7.45 -16.39
N GLN A 228 6.17 -8.36 -15.59
CA GLN A 228 7.57 -8.80 -15.64
C GLN A 228 7.74 -10.07 -16.47
N ASP A 229 8.96 -10.30 -16.95
CA ASP A 229 9.33 -11.59 -17.55
C ASP A 229 9.16 -12.71 -16.49
N PRO A 230 8.57 -13.86 -16.84
CA PRO A 230 8.42 -15.00 -15.92
C PRO A 230 9.73 -15.48 -15.27
N LYS A 231 10.90 -15.17 -15.86
CA LYS A 231 12.19 -15.47 -15.23
C LYS A 231 12.44 -14.55 -14.04
N ILE A 232 12.10 -13.26 -14.17
CA ILE A 232 12.23 -12.28 -13.07
C ILE A 232 11.24 -12.61 -11.95
N ASP A 233 10.00 -12.98 -12.29
CA ASP A 233 9.00 -13.40 -11.31
C ASP A 233 9.49 -14.60 -10.47
N ARG A 234 10.10 -15.60 -11.11
CA ARG A 234 10.68 -16.75 -10.40
C ARG A 234 11.85 -16.35 -9.48
N VAL A 235 12.71 -15.44 -9.94
CA VAL A 235 13.82 -14.91 -9.12
C VAL A 235 13.27 -14.19 -7.90
N ARG A 236 12.32 -13.28 -8.11
CA ARG A 236 11.67 -12.51 -7.03
C ARG A 236 10.97 -13.42 -6.02
N THR A 237 10.22 -14.42 -6.47
CA THR A 237 9.53 -15.38 -5.60
C THR A 237 10.52 -16.18 -4.74
N ARG A 238 11.64 -16.63 -5.30
CA ARG A 238 12.69 -17.34 -4.55
C ARG A 238 13.34 -16.41 -3.52
N ALA A 239 13.68 -15.19 -3.92
CA ALA A 239 14.24 -14.17 -3.03
C ALA A 239 13.27 -13.85 -1.88
N TRP A 240 11.97 -13.75 -2.16
CA TRP A 240 10.94 -13.53 -1.14
C TRP A 240 10.85 -14.68 -0.14
N THR A 241 10.89 -15.92 -0.62
CA THR A 241 10.93 -17.11 0.27
C THR A 241 12.14 -17.06 1.20
N LYS A 242 13.32 -16.68 0.68
CA LYS A 242 14.54 -16.48 1.46
C LYS A 242 14.35 -15.39 2.52
N VAL A 243 13.80 -14.24 2.14
CA VAL A 243 13.52 -13.14 3.07
C VAL A 243 12.56 -13.57 4.18
N LYS A 244 11.44 -14.21 3.85
CA LYS A 244 10.47 -14.65 4.87
C LYS A 244 11.05 -15.67 5.85
N SER A 245 11.86 -16.60 5.36
CA SER A 245 12.51 -17.60 6.22
C SER A 245 13.66 -17.03 7.04
N GLY A 246 14.25 -15.89 6.63
CA GLY A 246 15.42 -15.30 7.30
C GLY A 246 16.71 -16.08 7.08
N LYS A 247 16.80 -16.88 6.00
CA LYS A 247 17.95 -17.78 5.73
C LYS A 247 18.58 -17.45 4.39
#